data_3556d2e02fc1f3248ab45fbefe505017
#
_entry.id   3556d2e02fc1f3248ab45fbefe505017
#
_cell.length_a   1.000
_cell.length_b   1.000
_cell.length_c   1.000
_cell.angle_alpha   90.00
_cell.angle_beta   90.00
_cell.angle_gamma   90.00
#
_symmetry.space_group_name_H-M   'P 1'
#
loop_
_entity.id
_entity.type
_entity.pdbx_description
1 polymer ?
#
loop_
_entity_poly.entity_id
_entity_poly.type
_entity_poly.pdbx_seq_one_letter_code
_entity_poly.pdbx_strand_id
1 'polypeptide(L)'
;YNMRNKYILEYALIIIVILLSITGFWEIYFGVDSSPNLHHHLHVVTNLIWLGLLLYQLQQISNNKYLNHRKVGLSVLFLGPWLVATTTLLSVYSAHKGLISGKGDFLIVQNVMVTLETALLIALAFIFKKNRKLHGAFMLSTAILFMGIALFFTLISFAPQFKIEGPETFSRFGEAAFASSNVCVVAGLIFFLKDFRNGWPMLLAGLFFYINEFIRQF
;
A
#
# COMPACT_ATOMS: atom_id res chain seq x y z
N TYR A 1 17.89 5.55 -26.97
CA TYR A 1 16.92 4.70 -26.21
C TYR A 1 16.27 5.56 -25.15
N ASN A 2 14.95 5.79 -25.27
CA ASN A 2 14.23 6.71 -24.38
C ASN A 2 14.15 6.11 -22.98
N MET A 3 14.85 6.69 -22.01
CA MET A 3 14.89 6.19 -20.60
C MET A 3 13.50 6.10 -19.97
N ARG A 4 12.52 6.82 -20.49
CA ARG A 4 11.13 6.78 -20.06
C ARG A 4 10.51 5.39 -20.28
N ASN A 5 10.85 4.70 -21.38
CA ASN A 5 10.34 3.35 -21.66
C ASN A 5 10.90 2.28 -20.69
N LYS A 6 12.04 2.55 -20.06
CA LYS A 6 12.67 1.63 -19.12
C LYS A 6 11.85 1.48 -17.83
N TYR A 7 11.15 2.52 -17.40
CA TYR A 7 10.41 2.59 -16.13
C TYR A 7 8.89 2.61 -16.30
N ILE A 8 8.37 2.18 -17.46
CA ILE A 8 6.93 2.26 -17.76
C ILE A 8 6.09 1.44 -16.78
N LEU A 9 6.56 0.28 -16.35
CA LEU A 9 5.86 -0.59 -15.38
C LEU A 9 5.81 0.05 -13.99
N GLU A 10 6.91 0.68 -13.55
CA GLU A 10 6.99 1.38 -12.28
C GLU A 10 6.05 2.60 -12.26
N TYR A 11 5.98 3.36 -13.34
CA TYR A 11 5.01 4.45 -13.52
C TYR A 11 3.58 3.93 -13.49
N ALA A 12 3.30 2.87 -14.26
CA ALA A 12 1.97 2.26 -14.31
C ALA A 12 1.53 1.79 -12.92
N LEU A 13 2.40 1.09 -12.18
CA LEU A 13 2.12 0.64 -10.81
C LEU A 13 1.69 1.81 -9.93
N ILE A 14 2.51 2.87 -9.84
CA ILE A 14 2.22 3.99 -8.93
C ILE A 14 0.92 4.69 -9.33
N ILE A 15 0.70 4.92 -10.63
CA ILE A 15 -0.52 5.58 -11.12
C ILE A 15 -1.75 4.73 -10.81
N ILE A 16 -1.70 3.42 -11.07
CA ILE A 16 -2.80 2.49 -10.73
C ILE A 16 -3.08 2.53 -9.23
N VAL A 17 -2.05 2.52 -8.39
CA VAL A 17 -2.23 2.57 -6.93
C VAL A 17 -2.85 3.90 -6.48
N ILE A 18 -2.47 5.02 -7.08
CA ILE A 18 -3.11 6.32 -6.80
C ILE A 18 -4.60 6.27 -7.16
N LEU A 19 -4.95 5.77 -8.34
CA LEU A 19 -6.34 5.65 -8.78
C LEU A 19 -7.15 4.71 -7.87
N LEU A 20 -6.60 3.55 -7.53
CA LEU A 20 -7.21 2.60 -6.59
C LEU A 20 -7.36 3.21 -5.20
N SER A 21 -6.41 4.01 -4.73
CA SER A 21 -6.53 4.70 -3.44
C SER A 21 -7.67 5.71 -3.43
N ILE A 22 -7.88 6.44 -4.51
CA ILE A 22 -9.00 7.37 -4.64
C ILE A 22 -10.33 6.60 -4.66
N THR A 23 -10.44 5.53 -5.46
CA THR A 23 -11.67 4.74 -5.54
C THR A 23 -11.93 3.94 -4.25
N GLY A 24 -10.91 3.30 -3.68
CA GLY A 24 -11.06 2.49 -2.47
C GLY A 24 -11.50 3.30 -1.25
N PHE A 25 -11.09 4.57 -1.15
CA PHE A 25 -11.52 5.44 -0.06
C PHE A 25 -12.78 6.25 -0.36
N TRP A 26 -13.37 6.07 -1.55
CA TRP A 26 -14.55 6.85 -1.98
C TRP A 26 -15.72 6.74 -1.00
N GLU A 27 -16.09 5.52 -0.61
CA GLU A 27 -17.20 5.28 0.32
C GLU A 27 -16.96 5.87 1.71
N ILE A 28 -15.70 5.89 2.16
CA ILE A 28 -15.32 6.48 3.46
C ILE A 28 -15.56 7.99 3.48
N TYR A 29 -15.44 8.67 2.33
CA TYR A 29 -15.55 10.12 2.22
C TYR A 29 -16.90 10.59 1.66
N PHE A 30 -17.50 9.82 0.76
CA PHE A 30 -18.69 10.23 -0.01
C PHE A 30 -19.85 9.24 0.11
N GLY A 31 -19.69 8.14 0.84
CA GLY A 31 -20.77 7.19 1.14
C GLY A 31 -21.88 7.83 1.97
N VAL A 32 -23.08 7.25 1.91
CA VAL A 32 -24.29 7.79 2.57
C VAL A 32 -24.10 7.98 4.08
N ASP A 33 -23.40 7.04 4.73
CA ASP A 33 -23.12 7.06 6.18
C ASP A 33 -21.68 7.50 6.48
N SER A 34 -21.06 8.23 5.55
CA SER A 34 -19.67 8.64 5.70
C SER A 34 -19.49 9.62 6.86
N SER A 35 -18.56 9.30 7.76
CA SER A 35 -18.18 10.17 8.87
C SER A 35 -16.65 10.09 9.08
N PRO A 36 -15.86 10.56 8.11
CA PRO A 36 -14.41 10.51 8.22
C PRO A 36 -13.94 11.41 9.37
N ASN A 37 -13.09 10.86 10.22
CA ASN A 37 -12.48 11.61 11.32
C ASN A 37 -11.07 12.07 10.94
N LEU A 38 -10.42 12.81 11.86
CA LEU A 38 -9.08 13.35 11.65
C LEU A 38 -8.05 12.25 11.30
N HIS A 39 -8.18 11.05 11.89
CA HIS A 39 -7.25 9.95 11.64
C HIS A 39 -7.32 9.46 10.18
N HIS A 40 -8.52 9.37 9.61
CA HIS A 40 -8.70 9.04 8.20
C HIS A 40 -8.08 10.10 7.28
N HIS A 41 -8.34 11.40 7.57
CA HIS A 41 -7.77 12.48 6.76
C HIS A 41 -6.24 12.47 6.79
N LEU A 42 -5.63 12.37 7.98
CA LEU A 42 -4.19 12.33 8.13
C LEU A 42 -3.58 11.14 7.38
N HIS A 43 -4.18 9.95 7.51
CA HIS A 43 -3.69 8.75 6.86
C HIS A 43 -3.79 8.84 5.33
N VAL A 44 -4.96 9.20 4.79
CA VAL A 44 -5.17 9.28 3.32
C VAL A 44 -4.28 10.34 2.69
N VAL A 45 -4.21 11.53 3.28
CA VAL A 45 -3.34 12.61 2.77
C VAL A 45 -1.88 12.18 2.80
N THR A 46 -1.42 11.54 3.88
CA THR A 46 -0.04 11.05 3.99
C THR A 46 0.26 9.99 2.93
N ASN A 47 -0.65 9.05 2.68
CA ASN A 47 -0.50 8.03 1.64
C ASN A 47 -0.39 8.65 0.24
N LEU A 48 -1.26 9.62 -0.08
CA LEU A 48 -1.21 10.30 -1.37
C LEU A 48 0.09 11.11 -1.56
N ILE A 49 0.56 11.77 -0.50
CA ILE A 49 1.86 12.47 -0.52
C ILE A 49 2.99 11.46 -0.73
N TRP A 50 2.94 10.29 -0.07
CA TRP A 50 3.94 9.23 -0.25
C TRP A 50 3.97 8.72 -1.69
N LEU A 51 2.83 8.38 -2.27
CA LEU A 51 2.73 7.91 -3.65
C LEU A 51 3.18 9.00 -4.64
N GLY A 52 2.79 10.26 -4.40
CA GLY A 52 3.25 11.41 -5.17
C GLY A 52 4.76 11.59 -5.09
N LEU A 53 5.36 11.38 -3.92
CA LEU A 53 6.81 11.41 -3.73
C LEU A 53 7.49 10.27 -4.53
N LEU A 54 6.98 9.04 -4.48
CA LEU A 54 7.50 7.93 -5.27
C LEU A 54 7.48 8.25 -6.77
N LEU A 55 6.35 8.79 -7.27
CA LEU A 55 6.20 9.20 -8.67
C LEU A 55 7.20 10.28 -9.05
N TYR A 56 7.34 11.31 -8.22
CA TYR A 56 8.31 12.38 -8.44
C TYR A 56 9.75 11.86 -8.42
N GLN A 57 10.11 10.99 -7.48
CA GLN A 57 11.43 10.38 -7.39
C GLN A 57 11.76 9.56 -8.64
N LEU A 58 10.80 8.77 -9.13
CA LEU A 58 10.93 8.01 -10.36
C LEU A 58 11.16 8.93 -11.57
N GLN A 59 10.44 10.06 -11.63
CA GLN A 59 10.63 11.08 -12.67
C GLN A 59 12.03 11.69 -12.62
N GLN A 60 12.56 11.99 -11.43
CA GLN A 60 13.92 12.52 -11.33
C GLN A 60 14.96 11.50 -11.83
N ILE A 61 14.79 10.20 -11.51
CA ILE A 61 15.68 9.13 -11.97
C ILE A 61 15.58 8.97 -13.49
N SER A 62 14.37 8.93 -14.06
CA SER A 62 14.16 8.75 -15.50
C SER A 62 14.71 9.93 -16.33
N ASN A 63 14.78 11.12 -15.74
CA ASN A 63 15.34 12.33 -16.34
C ASN A 63 16.83 12.55 -15.99
N ASN A 64 17.51 11.56 -15.38
CA ASN A 64 18.92 11.65 -14.93
C ASN A 64 19.19 12.80 -13.92
N LYS A 65 18.17 13.32 -13.24
CA LYS A 65 18.30 14.40 -12.24
C LYS A 65 18.63 13.86 -10.85
N TYR A 66 19.73 13.10 -10.72
CA TYR A 66 20.10 12.39 -9.50
C TYR A 66 20.36 13.32 -8.29
N LEU A 67 20.81 14.54 -8.50
CA LEU A 67 20.98 15.53 -7.43
C LEU A 67 19.64 15.91 -6.81
N ASN A 68 18.60 16.13 -7.65
CA ASN A 68 17.26 16.45 -7.18
C ASN A 68 16.62 15.23 -6.49
N HIS A 69 16.79 14.03 -7.09
CA HIS A 69 16.37 12.78 -6.45
C HIS A 69 16.94 12.67 -5.03
N ARG A 70 18.25 12.92 -4.85
CA ARG A 70 18.90 12.86 -3.54
C ARG A 70 18.38 13.92 -2.57
N LYS A 71 18.26 15.17 -3.02
CA LYS A 71 17.79 16.30 -2.18
C LYS A 71 16.37 16.05 -1.67
N VAL A 72 15.45 15.74 -2.58
CA VAL A 72 14.04 15.48 -2.25
C VAL A 72 13.88 14.13 -1.54
N GLY A 73 14.71 13.14 -1.86
CA GLY A 73 14.71 11.84 -1.18
C GLY A 73 14.98 11.93 0.33
N LEU A 74 15.64 12.99 0.81
CA LEU A 74 15.81 13.21 2.24
C LEU A 74 14.48 13.46 2.98
N SER A 75 13.45 13.95 2.28
CA SER A 75 12.11 14.12 2.89
C SER A 75 11.52 12.79 3.38
N VAL A 76 11.97 11.65 2.84
CA VAL A 76 11.55 10.32 3.29
C VAL A 76 11.94 10.06 4.74
N LEU A 77 13.01 10.69 5.25
CA LEU A 77 13.42 10.58 6.67
C LEU A 77 12.36 11.14 7.62
N PHE A 78 11.55 12.08 7.16
CA PHE A 78 10.42 12.61 7.90
C PHE A 78 9.11 11.92 7.50
N LEU A 79 8.84 11.85 6.19
CA LEU A 79 7.57 11.33 5.68
C LEU A 79 7.39 9.83 5.94
N GLY A 80 8.48 9.04 5.94
CA GLY A 80 8.43 7.60 6.27
C GLY A 80 7.95 7.33 7.69
N PRO A 81 8.61 7.85 8.73
CA PRO A 81 8.13 7.76 10.11
C PRO A 81 6.72 8.34 10.30
N TRP A 82 6.39 9.44 9.62
CA TRP A 82 5.06 10.05 9.66
C TRP A 82 4.00 9.12 9.06
N LEU A 83 4.30 8.47 7.94
CA LEU A 83 3.43 7.46 7.34
C LEU A 83 3.15 6.30 8.31
N VAL A 84 4.19 5.76 8.93
CA VAL A 84 4.06 4.70 9.95
C VAL A 84 3.23 5.20 11.14
N ALA A 85 3.46 6.42 11.62
CA ALA A 85 2.71 7.00 12.73
C ALA A 85 1.20 7.16 12.40
N THR A 86 0.85 7.67 11.22
CA THR A 86 -0.55 7.83 10.82
C THR A 86 -1.26 6.50 10.61
N THR A 87 -0.56 5.47 10.09
CA THR A 87 -1.10 4.11 9.99
C THR A 87 -1.29 3.48 11.38
N THR A 88 -0.35 3.71 12.30
CA THR A 88 -0.48 3.27 13.70
C THR A 88 -1.68 3.93 14.39
N LEU A 89 -1.87 5.23 14.21
CA LEU A 89 -3.03 5.95 14.76
C LEU A 89 -4.36 5.37 14.25
N LEU A 90 -4.42 5.04 12.97
CA LEU A 90 -5.60 4.38 12.38
C LEU A 90 -5.83 2.99 13.00
N SER A 91 -4.76 2.21 13.19
CA SER A 91 -4.83 0.88 13.82
C SER A 91 -5.34 0.97 15.26
N VAL A 92 -4.84 1.93 16.05
CA VAL A 92 -5.30 2.18 17.44
C VAL A 92 -6.77 2.61 17.46
N TYR A 93 -7.19 3.46 16.53
CA TYR A 93 -8.58 3.87 16.40
C TYR A 93 -9.49 2.69 16.08
N SER A 94 -9.11 1.84 15.12
CA SER A 94 -9.85 0.62 14.78
C SER A 94 -9.95 -0.33 15.98
N ALA A 95 -8.83 -0.56 16.68
CA ALA A 95 -8.82 -1.41 17.88
C ALA A 95 -9.77 -0.88 18.97
N HIS A 96 -9.72 0.42 19.23
CA HIS A 96 -10.61 1.07 20.21
C HIS A 96 -12.09 0.96 19.82
N LYS A 97 -12.42 1.16 18.54
CA LYS A 97 -13.77 0.95 18.01
C LYS A 97 -14.25 -0.49 18.18
N GLY A 98 -13.40 -1.46 17.89
CA GLY A 98 -13.69 -2.88 18.08
C GLY A 98 -13.97 -3.25 19.52
N LEU A 99 -13.18 -2.73 20.47
CA LEU A 99 -13.37 -2.94 21.92
C LEU A 99 -14.70 -2.36 22.41
N ILE A 100 -15.05 -1.15 22.00
CA ILE A 100 -16.31 -0.48 22.42
C ILE A 100 -17.52 -1.21 21.83
N SER A 101 -17.48 -1.60 20.56
CA SER A 101 -18.61 -2.25 19.90
C SER A 101 -18.83 -3.70 20.34
N GLY A 102 -17.83 -4.34 20.97
CA GLY A 102 -17.84 -5.76 21.32
C GLY A 102 -17.84 -6.72 20.12
N LYS A 103 -17.73 -6.17 18.88
CA LYS A 103 -17.75 -6.97 17.65
C LYS A 103 -16.35 -7.33 17.12
N GLY A 104 -15.31 -6.81 17.76
CA GLY A 104 -13.95 -6.87 17.23
C GLY A 104 -13.79 -6.01 15.96
N ASP A 105 -12.55 -5.85 15.53
CA ASP A 105 -12.26 -5.23 14.24
C ASP A 105 -11.39 -6.19 13.44
N PHE A 106 -11.96 -6.75 12.36
CA PHE A 106 -11.25 -7.69 11.48
C PHE A 106 -10.01 -7.11 10.85
N LEU A 107 -9.93 -5.78 10.76
CA LEU A 107 -8.82 -5.07 10.14
C LEU A 107 -7.68 -4.78 11.13
N ILE A 108 -7.82 -5.04 12.43
CA ILE A 108 -6.76 -4.74 13.42
C ILE A 108 -5.48 -5.46 13.05
N VAL A 109 -5.53 -6.78 12.87
CA VAL A 109 -4.35 -7.60 12.53
C VAL A 109 -3.75 -7.11 11.21
N GLN A 110 -4.59 -6.91 10.20
CA GLN A 110 -4.17 -6.41 8.89
C GLN A 110 -3.47 -5.06 9.00
N ASN A 111 -4.05 -4.11 9.73
CA ASN A 111 -3.49 -2.78 9.90
C ASN A 111 -2.15 -2.79 10.63
N VAL A 112 -2.03 -3.59 11.70
CA VAL A 112 -0.77 -3.75 12.46
C VAL A 112 0.31 -4.36 11.57
N MET A 113 0.00 -5.46 10.88
CA MET A 113 0.95 -6.15 10.01
C MET A 113 1.43 -5.25 8.87
N VAL A 114 0.52 -4.59 8.15
CA VAL A 114 0.88 -3.66 7.07
C VAL A 114 1.71 -2.48 7.58
N THR A 115 1.44 -2.00 8.80
CA THR A 115 2.25 -0.94 9.42
C THR A 115 3.69 -1.40 9.64
N LEU A 116 3.88 -2.61 10.20
CA LEU A 116 5.19 -3.21 10.41
C LEU A 116 5.93 -3.49 9.10
N GLU A 117 5.22 -4.04 8.12
CA GLU A 117 5.74 -4.31 6.77
C GLU A 117 6.19 -3.02 6.07
N THR A 118 5.36 -1.97 6.12
CA THR A 118 5.72 -0.66 5.56
C THR A 118 6.97 -0.09 6.23
N ALA A 119 7.04 -0.12 7.56
CA ALA A 119 8.21 0.33 8.31
C ALA A 119 9.46 -0.46 7.94
N LEU A 120 9.34 -1.78 7.82
CA LEU A 120 10.44 -2.68 7.45
C LEU A 120 10.93 -2.38 6.02
N LEU A 121 10.03 -2.24 5.04
CA LEU A 121 10.40 -1.95 3.65
C LEU A 121 11.14 -0.61 3.54
N ILE A 122 10.66 0.43 4.23
CA ILE A 122 11.32 1.74 4.26
C ILE A 122 12.72 1.62 4.90
N ALA A 123 12.83 0.93 6.04
CA ALA A 123 14.11 0.71 6.71
C ALA A 123 15.11 -0.04 5.81
N LEU A 124 14.66 -1.13 5.17
CA LEU A 124 15.47 -1.89 4.23
C LEU A 124 15.88 -1.06 3.01
N ALA A 125 15.00 -0.20 2.50
CA ALA A 125 15.37 0.73 1.42
C ALA A 125 16.54 1.62 1.84
N PHE A 126 16.59 2.12 3.08
CA PHE A 126 17.72 2.91 3.58
C PHE A 126 18.99 2.08 3.81
N ILE A 127 18.85 0.87 4.34
CA ILE A 127 19.98 -0.05 4.55
C ILE A 127 20.65 -0.34 3.20
N PHE A 128 19.84 -0.62 2.17
CA PHE A 128 20.33 -0.97 0.82
C PHE A 128 20.52 0.24 -0.11
N LYS A 129 20.57 1.48 0.41
CA LYS A 129 20.70 2.71 -0.41
C LYS A 129 21.92 2.75 -1.33
N LYS A 130 22.99 2.00 -1.02
CA LYS A 130 24.17 1.87 -1.90
C LYS A 130 23.88 1.02 -3.14
N ASN A 131 22.98 0.04 -3.05
CA ASN A 131 22.47 -0.72 -4.19
C ASN A 131 21.22 -0.04 -4.73
N ARG A 132 21.40 0.82 -5.76
CA ARG A 132 20.31 1.66 -6.32
C ARG A 132 19.09 0.88 -6.79
N LYS A 133 19.30 -0.33 -7.35
CA LYS A 133 18.20 -1.17 -7.84
C LYS A 133 17.40 -1.75 -6.68
N LEU A 134 18.09 -2.30 -5.69
CA LEU A 134 17.45 -2.90 -4.51
C LEU A 134 16.77 -1.82 -3.65
N HIS A 135 17.39 -0.66 -3.47
CA HIS A 135 16.78 0.51 -2.84
C HIS A 135 15.46 0.89 -3.53
N GLY A 136 15.47 1.02 -4.86
CA GLY A 136 14.27 1.34 -5.65
C GLY A 136 13.20 0.26 -5.53
N ALA A 137 13.57 -1.02 -5.53
CA ALA A 137 12.64 -2.12 -5.37
C ALA A 137 11.96 -2.09 -4.00
N PHE A 138 12.69 -1.88 -2.90
CA PHE A 138 12.10 -1.74 -1.56
C PHE A 138 11.15 -0.54 -1.46
N MET A 139 11.53 0.61 -2.04
CA MET A 139 10.64 1.79 -2.07
C MET A 139 9.35 1.52 -2.85
N LEU A 140 9.44 0.88 -4.02
CA LEU A 140 8.27 0.53 -4.85
C LEU A 140 7.43 -0.59 -4.22
N SER A 141 8.01 -1.45 -3.39
CA SER A 141 7.29 -2.49 -2.66
C SER A 141 6.21 -1.90 -1.74
N THR A 142 6.43 -0.69 -1.20
CA THR A 142 5.39 0.02 -0.43
C THR A 142 4.15 0.33 -1.28
N ALA A 143 4.32 0.59 -2.58
CA ALA A 143 3.19 0.79 -3.49
C ALA A 143 2.40 -0.52 -3.70
N ILE A 144 3.05 -1.69 -3.71
CA ILE A 144 2.34 -2.99 -3.78
C ILE A 144 1.52 -3.22 -2.52
N LEU A 145 2.04 -2.91 -1.32
CA LEU A 145 1.27 -2.99 -0.09
C LEU A 145 0.03 -2.08 -0.14
N PHE A 146 0.20 -0.84 -0.58
CA PHE A 146 -0.93 0.09 -0.69
C PHE A 146 -1.94 -0.34 -1.76
N MET A 147 -1.46 -0.96 -2.85
CA MET A 147 -2.32 -1.53 -3.89
C MET A 147 -3.28 -2.58 -3.32
N GLY A 148 -2.79 -3.49 -2.49
CA GLY A 148 -3.61 -4.56 -1.92
C GLY A 148 -4.75 -4.00 -1.07
N ILE A 149 -4.47 -3.03 -0.21
CA ILE A 149 -5.48 -2.40 0.65
C ILE A 149 -6.47 -1.59 -0.21
N ALA A 150 -5.96 -0.74 -1.10
CA ALA A 150 -6.79 0.10 -1.94
C ALA A 150 -7.69 -0.73 -2.87
N LEU A 151 -7.17 -1.82 -3.45
CA LEU A 151 -7.93 -2.74 -4.27
C LEU A 151 -9.00 -3.47 -3.45
N PHE A 152 -8.65 -3.96 -2.25
CA PHE A 152 -9.62 -4.59 -1.35
C PHE A 152 -10.82 -3.67 -1.10
N PHE A 153 -10.58 -2.42 -0.69
CA PHE A 153 -11.66 -1.46 -0.46
C PHE A 153 -12.42 -1.12 -1.74
N THR A 154 -11.75 -1.02 -2.89
CA THR A 154 -12.41 -0.82 -4.18
C THR A 154 -13.35 -1.99 -4.52
N LEU A 155 -12.91 -3.23 -4.30
CA LEU A 155 -13.72 -4.42 -4.58
C LEU A 155 -14.99 -4.47 -3.72
N ILE A 156 -14.88 -4.27 -2.41
CA ILE A 156 -16.04 -4.32 -1.52
C ILE A 156 -17.01 -3.15 -1.71
N SER A 157 -16.54 -2.01 -2.25
CA SER A 157 -17.36 -0.83 -2.49
C SER A 157 -18.09 -0.88 -3.84
N PHE A 158 -17.40 -1.33 -4.89
CA PHE A 158 -17.91 -1.16 -6.26
C PHE A 158 -18.17 -2.46 -7.01
N ALA A 159 -17.60 -3.59 -6.59
CA ALA A 159 -17.83 -4.87 -7.28
C ALA A 159 -19.00 -5.63 -6.62
N PRO A 160 -20.15 -5.80 -7.30
CA PRO A 160 -21.36 -6.37 -6.69
C PRO A 160 -21.15 -7.75 -6.06
N GLN A 161 -20.25 -8.57 -6.65
CA GLN A 161 -19.95 -9.91 -6.14
C GLN A 161 -19.21 -9.91 -4.81
N PHE A 162 -18.54 -8.79 -4.43
CA PHE A 162 -17.81 -8.65 -3.18
C PHE A 162 -18.50 -7.72 -2.17
N LYS A 163 -19.64 -7.11 -2.56
CA LYS A 163 -20.34 -6.17 -1.70
C LYS A 163 -20.91 -6.87 -0.47
N ILE A 164 -20.63 -6.30 0.70
CA ILE A 164 -21.11 -6.79 1.98
C ILE A 164 -22.40 -6.04 2.32
N GLU A 165 -23.53 -6.74 2.33
CA GLU A 165 -24.86 -6.17 2.57
C GLU A 165 -25.45 -6.60 3.91
N GLY A 166 -24.89 -7.66 4.51
CA GLY A 166 -25.36 -8.19 5.79
C GLY A 166 -24.48 -9.35 6.27
N PRO A 167 -24.83 -9.94 7.43
CA PRO A 167 -24.06 -11.05 8.01
C PRO A 167 -23.91 -12.25 7.08
N GLU A 168 -24.90 -12.54 6.25
CA GLU A 168 -24.91 -13.66 5.28
C GLU A 168 -23.91 -13.46 4.13
N THR A 169 -23.55 -12.22 3.83
CA THR A 169 -22.59 -11.88 2.77
C THR A 169 -21.18 -11.64 3.31
N PHE A 170 -20.95 -11.89 4.61
CA PHE A 170 -19.69 -11.60 5.26
C PHE A 170 -18.51 -12.44 4.71
N SER A 171 -18.77 -13.64 4.17
CA SER A 171 -17.75 -14.46 3.49
C SER A 171 -17.08 -13.73 2.32
N ARG A 172 -17.78 -12.81 1.66
CA ARG A 172 -17.27 -11.99 0.56
C ARG A 172 -16.08 -11.11 0.96
N PHE A 173 -15.94 -10.81 2.26
CA PHE A 173 -14.76 -10.13 2.79
C PHE A 173 -13.48 -10.94 2.52
N GLY A 174 -13.49 -12.23 2.85
CA GLY A 174 -12.36 -13.12 2.57
C GLY A 174 -12.09 -13.29 1.08
N GLU A 175 -13.14 -13.36 0.26
CA GLU A 175 -13.02 -13.46 -1.20
C GLU A 175 -12.38 -12.20 -1.81
N ALA A 176 -12.78 -11.00 -1.36
CA ALA A 176 -12.18 -9.73 -1.78
C ALA A 176 -10.72 -9.62 -1.33
N ALA A 177 -10.41 -10.04 -0.09
CA ALA A 177 -9.05 -10.08 0.43
C ALA A 177 -8.17 -11.04 -0.38
N PHE A 178 -8.67 -12.22 -0.72
CA PHE A 178 -7.97 -13.19 -1.55
C PHE A 178 -7.76 -12.68 -2.98
N ALA A 179 -8.77 -12.06 -3.60
CA ALA A 179 -8.66 -11.48 -4.93
C ALA A 179 -7.60 -10.36 -4.98
N SER A 180 -7.60 -9.45 -4.00
CA SER A 180 -6.60 -8.37 -3.92
C SER A 180 -5.20 -8.93 -3.68
N SER A 181 -5.04 -9.95 -2.86
CA SER A 181 -3.76 -10.64 -2.61
C SER A 181 -3.19 -11.26 -3.88
N ASN A 182 -4.03 -11.94 -4.67
CA ASN A 182 -3.63 -12.52 -5.96
C ASN A 182 -3.07 -11.46 -6.92
N VAL A 183 -3.74 -10.31 -7.02
CA VAL A 183 -3.28 -9.20 -7.88
C VAL A 183 -1.93 -8.67 -7.40
N CYS A 184 -1.72 -8.54 -6.09
CA CYS A 184 -0.45 -8.10 -5.51
C CYS A 184 0.69 -9.08 -5.80
N VAL A 185 0.43 -10.39 -5.68
CA VAL A 185 1.42 -11.42 -6.02
C VAL A 185 1.76 -11.40 -7.51
N VAL A 186 0.77 -11.28 -8.38
CA VAL A 186 1.00 -11.17 -9.83
C VAL A 186 1.83 -9.94 -10.16
N ALA A 187 1.49 -8.79 -9.57
CA ALA A 187 2.28 -7.57 -9.75
C ALA A 187 3.71 -7.76 -9.25
N GLY A 188 3.91 -8.29 -8.04
CA GLY A 188 5.24 -8.59 -7.49
C GLY A 188 6.02 -9.55 -8.36
N LEU A 189 5.38 -10.59 -8.91
CA LEU A 189 5.98 -11.57 -9.81
C LEU A 189 6.45 -10.92 -11.12
N ILE A 190 5.67 -10.03 -11.71
CA ILE A 190 6.06 -9.28 -12.92
C ILE A 190 7.38 -8.52 -12.69
N PHE A 191 7.51 -7.83 -11.57
CA PHE A 191 8.74 -7.10 -11.24
C PHE A 191 9.90 -8.03 -10.89
N PHE A 192 9.63 -9.15 -10.22
CA PHE A 192 10.64 -10.17 -9.95
C PHE A 192 11.18 -10.77 -11.25
N LEU A 193 10.32 -11.13 -12.21
CA LEU A 193 10.72 -11.65 -13.51
C LEU A 193 11.47 -10.61 -14.36
N LYS A 194 11.14 -9.32 -14.21
CA LYS A 194 11.86 -8.23 -14.88
C LYS A 194 13.31 -8.08 -14.40
N ASP A 195 13.60 -8.30 -13.13
CA ASP A 195 14.95 -8.26 -12.55
C ASP A 195 15.04 -9.28 -11.39
N PHE A 196 15.32 -10.54 -11.68
CA PHE A 196 15.40 -11.63 -10.69
C PHE A 196 16.30 -11.31 -9.50
N ARG A 197 17.38 -10.56 -9.74
CA ARG A 197 18.36 -10.26 -8.71
C ARG A 197 17.89 -9.20 -7.71
N ASN A 198 17.09 -8.25 -8.16
CA ASN A 198 16.71 -7.08 -7.35
C ASN A 198 15.19 -6.91 -7.19
N GLY A 199 14.36 -7.66 -7.91
CA GLY A 199 12.90 -7.56 -7.88
C GLY A 199 12.22 -8.35 -6.76
N TRP A 200 12.95 -9.19 -6.03
CA TRP A 200 12.40 -10.02 -4.96
C TRP A 200 11.67 -9.25 -3.84
N PRO A 201 12.03 -7.98 -3.47
CA PRO A 201 11.27 -7.25 -2.49
C PRO A 201 9.83 -6.98 -2.92
N MET A 202 9.61 -6.78 -4.24
CA MET A 202 8.29 -6.55 -4.80
C MET A 202 7.42 -7.82 -4.71
N LEU A 203 8.01 -9.00 -5.01
CA LEU A 203 7.32 -10.28 -4.82
C LEU A 203 7.02 -10.54 -3.35
N LEU A 204 7.97 -10.27 -2.46
CA LEU A 204 7.79 -10.43 -1.02
C LEU A 204 6.63 -9.56 -0.51
N ALA A 205 6.55 -8.29 -0.94
CA ALA A 205 5.44 -7.40 -0.58
C ALA A 205 4.08 -7.94 -1.06
N GLY A 206 4.01 -8.53 -2.24
CA GLY A 206 2.78 -9.22 -2.69
C GLY A 206 2.43 -10.43 -1.84
N LEU A 207 3.41 -11.21 -1.42
CA LEU A 207 3.22 -12.40 -0.58
C LEU A 207 2.83 -12.06 0.86
N PHE A 208 3.14 -10.87 1.36
CA PHE A 208 2.77 -10.45 2.71
C PHE A 208 1.25 -10.54 2.95
N PHE A 209 0.42 -10.27 1.94
CA PHE A 209 -1.03 -10.37 2.08
C PHE A 209 -1.48 -11.81 2.35
N TYR A 210 -0.84 -12.82 1.76
CA TYR A 210 -1.12 -14.22 2.09
C TYR A 210 -0.67 -14.58 3.48
N ILE A 211 0.48 -14.07 3.92
CA ILE A 211 0.98 -14.27 5.29
C ILE A 211 0.02 -13.65 6.30
N ASN A 212 -0.46 -12.44 6.04
CA ASN A 212 -1.41 -11.74 6.90
C ASN A 212 -2.74 -12.49 6.97
N GLU A 213 -3.24 -13.00 5.83
CA GLU A 213 -4.46 -13.81 5.80
C GLU A 213 -4.31 -15.12 6.57
N PHE A 214 -3.16 -15.77 6.47
CA PHE A 214 -2.85 -16.97 7.23
C PHE A 214 -2.81 -16.68 8.73
N ILE A 215 -2.14 -15.60 9.17
CA ILE A 215 -2.08 -15.20 10.58
C ILE A 215 -3.48 -14.88 11.13
N ARG A 216 -4.35 -14.29 10.32
CA ARG A 216 -5.72 -13.95 10.73
C ARG A 216 -6.60 -15.17 11.04
N GLN A 217 -6.27 -16.34 10.50
CA GLN A 217 -7.03 -17.57 10.73
C GLN A 217 -6.77 -18.22 12.10
N PHE A 218 -5.72 -17.78 12.80
CA PHE A 218 -5.36 -18.23 14.15
C PHE A 218 -5.72 -17.17 15.19
#